data_629b7142c308097f65e2cacc5e21dc39
#
_entry.id   629b7142c308097f65e2cacc5e21dc39
#
_cell.length_a   1.000
_cell.length_b   1.000
_cell.length_c   1.000
_cell.angle_alpha   90.00
_cell.angle_beta   90.00
_cell.angle_gamma   90.00
#
_symmetry.space_group_name_H-M   'P 1'
#
loop_
_entity.id
_entity.type
_entity.pdbx_description
1 polymer ?
#
loop_
_entity_poly.entity_id
_entity_poly.type
_entity_poly.pdbx_seq_one_letter_code
_entity_poly.pdbx_strand_id
1 'polypeptide(L)'
;MLFSSLTFVWFFLPALALIYYISPGRKLKNGVLLMASLVFYSWGEPRYVVLVVLSILLNYGFGLALDGCGERKGLKKAVFILSILVNLGLLGYFKYFNFFLELAMSLLGRQGFAPRDIALPIGISFYTFQSISYLADTFRGENPAQRNVFRLALYISLFPQILSGPIVKYHELEPQIGDRQESLSMHAYGIKRFVYGLVKKMVFANMFGQVVDRMFDLPLEQLGTVTVWLAVILYSFQIYYDFSGYSDMAIGLDRMFGFTYKENFNYPYLSASVSEFWRRWHISLSTWFRQYLYIPLGGNRKGLARTCVNLFLVFLATGLWHGASMNFICWGVYYGILIVAERLWIGRILEKNPLKFLNHLYTLGEVAVGWLLFRVDTLHNGKILLKAMLIPSKGLWNPRIFADNRILFLLVLAVVFCGPIQQLMPRLKARLFDEENITAADVAVMAALLLLGTLLMVSSTYQAFIYFRF
;
A
#
# COMPACT_ATOMS: atom_id res chain seq x y z
N MET A 1 2.73 -10.25 -13.02
CA MET A 1 1.80 -9.54 -13.93
C MET A 1 1.32 -8.28 -13.23
N LEU A 2 1.05 -7.16 -13.95
CA LEU A 2 0.50 -5.93 -13.35
C LEU A 2 -0.98 -5.78 -13.73
N PHE A 3 -1.82 -5.24 -12.83
CA PHE A 3 -3.23 -4.97 -13.13
C PHE A 3 -3.43 -3.96 -14.27
N SER A 4 -2.48 -3.03 -14.43
CA SER A 4 -2.46 -2.04 -15.50
C SER A 4 -1.71 -2.52 -16.76
N SER A 5 -1.68 -3.82 -17.05
CA SER A 5 -1.12 -4.37 -18.28
C SER A 5 -2.20 -4.89 -19.23
N LEU A 6 -1.96 -4.79 -20.54
CA LEU A 6 -2.87 -5.31 -21.54
C LEU A 6 -3.14 -6.81 -21.35
N THR A 7 -2.09 -7.59 -21.03
CA THR A 7 -2.20 -9.02 -20.75
C THR A 7 -3.16 -9.30 -19.60
N PHE A 8 -3.13 -8.49 -18.54
CA PHE A 8 -4.04 -8.67 -17.41
C PHE A 8 -5.48 -8.30 -17.79
N VAL A 9 -5.68 -7.11 -18.33
CA VAL A 9 -7.02 -6.54 -18.59
C VAL A 9 -7.78 -7.30 -19.66
N TRP A 10 -7.09 -7.70 -20.75
CA TRP A 10 -7.74 -8.24 -21.95
C TRP A 10 -7.63 -9.76 -22.10
N PHE A 11 -6.74 -10.42 -21.35
CA PHE A 11 -6.60 -11.88 -21.45
C PHE A 11 -6.80 -12.56 -20.09
N PHE A 12 -6.01 -12.22 -19.06
CA PHE A 12 -6.06 -12.93 -17.78
C PHE A 12 -7.40 -12.74 -17.08
N LEU A 13 -7.85 -11.50 -16.88
CA LEU A 13 -9.08 -11.21 -16.15
C LEU A 13 -10.34 -11.74 -16.84
N PRO A 14 -10.56 -11.57 -18.17
CA PRO A 14 -11.71 -12.17 -18.85
C PRO A 14 -11.69 -13.70 -18.83
N ALA A 15 -10.54 -14.33 -19.06
CA ALA A 15 -10.41 -15.79 -18.98
C ALA A 15 -10.70 -16.32 -17.58
N LEU A 16 -10.16 -15.66 -16.54
CA LEU A 16 -10.43 -16.02 -15.15
C LEU A 16 -11.91 -15.85 -14.82
N ALA A 17 -12.52 -14.73 -15.20
CA ALA A 17 -13.96 -14.49 -14.96
C ALA A 17 -14.82 -15.58 -15.63
N LEU A 18 -14.54 -15.90 -16.89
CA LEU A 18 -15.25 -16.96 -17.60
C LEU A 18 -15.15 -18.30 -16.85
N ILE A 19 -13.92 -18.76 -16.54
CA ILE A 19 -13.70 -20.05 -15.86
C ILE A 19 -14.36 -20.03 -14.47
N TYR A 20 -14.27 -18.93 -13.75
CA TYR A 20 -14.85 -18.79 -12.41
C TYR A 20 -16.39 -18.90 -12.42
N TYR A 21 -17.06 -18.20 -13.35
CA TYR A 21 -18.51 -18.16 -13.38
C TYR A 21 -19.15 -19.43 -13.96
N ILE A 22 -18.47 -20.15 -14.84
CA ILE A 22 -18.92 -21.48 -15.30
C ILE A 22 -18.64 -22.59 -14.26
N SER A 23 -17.75 -22.36 -13.29
CA SER A 23 -17.40 -23.38 -12.28
C SER A 23 -18.54 -23.59 -11.30
N PRO A 24 -19.02 -24.84 -11.10
CA PRO A 24 -20.08 -25.13 -10.14
C PRO A 24 -19.53 -25.18 -8.73
N GLY A 25 -20.28 -24.55 -7.81
CA GLY A 25 -20.05 -24.66 -6.38
C GLY A 25 -18.81 -23.94 -5.85
N ARG A 26 -18.84 -23.61 -4.57
CA ARG A 26 -17.85 -22.78 -3.90
C ARG A 26 -16.43 -23.37 -3.86
N LYS A 27 -16.33 -24.69 -3.71
CA LYS A 27 -15.02 -25.37 -3.62
C LYS A 27 -14.23 -25.23 -4.93
N LEU A 28 -14.89 -25.44 -6.09
CA LEU A 28 -14.23 -25.33 -7.39
C LEU A 28 -13.88 -23.87 -7.71
N LYS A 29 -14.79 -22.92 -7.43
CA LYS A 29 -14.52 -21.48 -7.56
C LYS A 29 -13.30 -21.04 -6.75
N ASN A 30 -13.16 -21.52 -5.51
CA ASN A 30 -11.98 -21.25 -4.68
C ASN A 30 -10.70 -21.87 -5.27
N GLY A 31 -10.80 -23.08 -5.82
CA GLY A 31 -9.71 -23.73 -6.53
C GLY A 31 -9.25 -22.94 -7.75
N VAL A 32 -10.20 -22.44 -8.56
CA VAL A 32 -9.92 -21.57 -9.72
C VAL A 32 -9.19 -20.30 -9.28
N LEU A 33 -9.67 -19.61 -8.22
CA LEU A 33 -9.01 -18.41 -7.70
C LEU A 33 -7.62 -18.71 -7.17
N LEU A 34 -7.42 -19.84 -6.47
CA LEU A 34 -6.10 -20.23 -5.97
C LEU A 34 -5.12 -20.48 -7.13
N MET A 35 -5.53 -21.26 -8.14
CA MET A 35 -4.69 -21.52 -9.30
C MET A 35 -4.39 -20.25 -10.08
N ALA A 36 -5.38 -19.39 -10.30
CA ALA A 36 -5.19 -18.10 -10.95
C ALA A 36 -4.22 -17.20 -10.15
N SER A 37 -4.30 -17.21 -8.83
CA SER A 37 -3.40 -16.44 -7.96
C SER A 37 -1.95 -16.92 -8.07
N LEU A 38 -1.73 -18.23 -8.08
CA LEU A 38 -0.40 -18.82 -8.25
C LEU A 38 0.15 -18.53 -9.66
N VAL A 39 -0.68 -18.62 -10.71
CA VAL A 39 -0.30 -18.26 -12.08
C VAL A 39 0.03 -16.77 -12.18
N PHE A 40 -0.79 -15.89 -11.59
CA PHE A 40 -0.56 -14.45 -11.55
C PHE A 40 0.78 -14.10 -10.90
N TYR A 41 1.09 -14.74 -9.76
CA TYR A 41 2.35 -14.54 -9.05
C TYR A 41 3.54 -15.08 -9.86
N SER A 42 3.44 -16.31 -10.37
CA SER A 42 4.51 -16.96 -11.16
C SER A 42 4.85 -16.20 -12.43
N TRP A 43 3.89 -15.47 -13.02
CA TRP A 43 4.12 -14.67 -14.23
C TRP A 43 5.22 -13.63 -14.05
N GLY A 44 5.29 -13.02 -12.85
CA GLY A 44 6.33 -12.04 -12.50
C GLY A 44 7.56 -12.66 -11.87
N GLU A 45 7.35 -13.72 -11.06
CA GLU A 45 8.35 -14.28 -10.16
C GLU A 45 8.29 -15.83 -10.13
N PRO A 46 8.63 -16.50 -11.25
CA PRO A 46 8.46 -17.96 -11.35
C PRO A 46 9.26 -18.76 -10.32
N ARG A 47 10.43 -18.26 -9.91
CA ARG A 47 11.27 -18.92 -8.90
C ARG A 47 10.72 -18.77 -7.49
N TYR A 48 10.08 -17.63 -7.17
CA TYR A 48 9.62 -17.32 -5.83
C TYR A 48 8.22 -17.82 -5.50
N VAL A 49 7.48 -18.39 -6.48
CA VAL A 49 6.23 -19.09 -6.16
C VAL A 49 6.46 -20.25 -5.19
N VAL A 50 7.62 -20.92 -5.27
CA VAL A 50 7.99 -21.97 -4.34
C VAL A 50 8.11 -21.42 -2.91
N LEU A 51 8.67 -20.22 -2.74
CA LEU A 51 8.78 -19.59 -1.43
C LEU A 51 7.39 -19.23 -0.85
N VAL A 52 6.46 -18.77 -1.67
CA VAL A 52 5.07 -18.54 -1.25
C VAL A 52 4.42 -19.83 -0.79
N VAL A 53 4.56 -20.92 -1.56
CA VAL A 53 4.03 -22.26 -1.18
C VAL A 53 4.67 -22.75 0.13
N LEU A 54 5.98 -22.64 0.28
CA LEU A 54 6.66 -23.00 1.51
C LEU A 54 6.20 -22.17 2.70
N SER A 55 6.02 -20.85 2.51
CA SER A 55 5.47 -19.98 3.55
C SER A 55 4.07 -20.41 3.97
N ILE A 56 3.20 -20.76 3.00
CA ILE A 56 1.85 -21.26 3.28
C ILE A 56 1.91 -22.54 4.11
N LEU A 57 2.72 -23.51 3.70
CA LEU A 57 2.84 -24.80 4.41
C LEU A 57 3.41 -24.63 5.83
N LEU A 58 4.43 -23.80 6.01
CA LEU A 58 4.99 -23.47 7.32
C LEU A 58 3.94 -22.83 8.24
N ASN A 59 3.22 -21.85 7.74
CA ASN A 59 2.20 -21.16 8.55
C ASN A 59 0.98 -22.04 8.82
N TYR A 60 0.62 -22.94 7.90
CA TYR A 60 -0.37 -23.99 8.14
C TYR A 60 0.06 -24.91 9.28
N GLY A 61 1.30 -25.42 9.24
CA GLY A 61 1.87 -26.26 10.31
C GLY A 61 1.91 -25.56 11.67
N PHE A 62 2.34 -24.28 11.71
CA PHE A 62 2.32 -23.48 12.94
C PHE A 62 0.90 -23.25 13.47
N GLY A 63 -0.08 -22.99 12.59
CA GLY A 63 -1.47 -22.87 12.99
C GLY A 63 -2.00 -24.14 13.67
N LEU A 64 -1.77 -25.30 13.07
CA LEU A 64 -2.13 -26.60 13.67
C LEU A 64 -1.39 -26.87 14.98
N ALA A 65 -0.12 -26.50 15.06
CA ALA A 65 0.67 -26.65 16.29
C ALA A 65 0.13 -25.76 17.42
N LEU A 66 -0.30 -24.53 17.12
CA LEU A 66 -0.93 -23.61 18.08
C LEU A 66 -2.26 -24.19 18.63
N ASP A 67 -3.07 -24.79 17.75
CA ASP A 67 -4.34 -25.45 18.14
C ASP A 67 -4.06 -26.71 18.98
N GLY A 68 -3.08 -27.51 18.57
CA GLY A 68 -2.67 -28.74 19.28
C GLY A 68 -2.04 -28.51 20.66
N CYS A 69 -1.64 -27.27 20.99
CA CYS A 69 -1.14 -26.97 22.34
C CYS A 69 -2.23 -27.03 23.41
N GLY A 70 -3.52 -26.89 23.04
CA GLY A 70 -4.64 -26.89 23.98
C GLY A 70 -4.42 -25.87 25.11
N GLU A 71 -4.60 -26.34 26.36
CA GLU A 71 -4.47 -25.49 27.57
C GLU A 71 -3.00 -25.20 27.99
N ARG A 72 -1.99 -25.75 27.28
CA ARG A 72 -0.57 -25.58 27.62
C ARG A 72 -0.07 -24.18 27.24
N LYS A 73 -0.44 -23.15 28.01
CA LYS A 73 -0.17 -21.72 27.73
C LYS A 73 1.31 -21.43 27.44
N GLY A 74 2.26 -22.06 28.16
CA GLY A 74 3.70 -21.87 27.95
C GLY A 74 4.15 -22.37 26.57
N LEU A 75 3.74 -23.60 26.20
CA LEU A 75 4.05 -24.19 24.90
C LEU A 75 3.40 -23.41 23.76
N LYS A 76 2.13 -23.02 23.90
CA LYS A 76 1.40 -22.18 22.92
C LYS A 76 2.14 -20.86 22.67
N LYS A 77 2.61 -20.20 23.72
CA LYS A 77 3.40 -18.96 23.61
C LYS A 77 4.75 -19.22 22.92
N ALA A 78 5.45 -20.31 23.24
CA ALA A 78 6.72 -20.66 22.59
C ALA A 78 6.53 -20.91 21.09
N VAL A 79 5.52 -21.69 20.69
CA VAL A 79 5.18 -21.95 19.29
C VAL A 79 4.83 -20.65 18.58
N PHE A 80 4.05 -19.77 19.19
CA PHE A 80 3.71 -18.47 18.62
C PHE A 80 4.97 -17.60 18.39
N ILE A 81 5.84 -17.47 19.40
CA ILE A 81 7.09 -16.70 19.26
C ILE A 81 7.95 -17.28 18.14
N LEU A 82 8.12 -18.61 18.11
CA LEU A 82 8.90 -19.27 17.06
C LEU A 82 8.31 -18.99 15.67
N SER A 83 6.99 -19.08 15.51
CA SER A 83 6.32 -18.80 14.23
C SER A 83 6.51 -17.35 13.76
N ILE A 84 6.48 -16.38 14.68
CA ILE A 84 6.78 -14.97 14.35
C ILE A 84 8.25 -14.80 13.96
N LEU A 85 9.17 -15.40 14.71
CA LEU A 85 10.62 -15.34 14.41
C LEU A 85 10.94 -15.95 13.05
N VAL A 86 10.32 -17.06 12.66
CA VAL A 86 10.50 -17.67 11.33
C VAL A 86 9.98 -16.75 10.23
N ASN A 87 8.79 -16.20 10.36
CA ASN A 87 8.22 -15.27 9.37
C ASN A 87 9.06 -13.98 9.23
N LEU A 88 9.45 -13.36 10.36
CA LEU A 88 10.31 -12.19 10.36
C LEU A 88 11.74 -12.51 9.92
N GLY A 89 12.24 -13.72 10.21
CA GLY A 89 13.55 -14.19 9.75
C GLY A 89 13.61 -14.33 8.23
N LEU A 90 12.56 -14.90 7.61
CA LEU A 90 12.44 -14.96 6.15
C LEU A 90 12.40 -13.55 5.53
N LEU A 91 11.56 -12.67 6.08
CA LEU A 91 11.52 -11.28 5.63
C LEU A 91 12.88 -10.58 5.85
N GLY A 92 13.51 -10.83 7.00
CA GLY A 92 14.83 -10.31 7.37
C GLY A 92 15.91 -10.71 6.38
N TYR A 93 15.94 -11.98 5.99
CA TYR A 93 16.90 -12.47 5.02
C TYR A 93 16.74 -11.84 3.63
N PHE A 94 15.54 -11.84 3.08
CA PHE A 94 15.34 -11.35 1.72
C PHE A 94 15.36 -9.81 1.61
N LYS A 95 14.87 -9.09 2.62
CA LYS A 95 14.72 -7.63 2.54
C LYS A 95 15.83 -6.86 3.24
N TYR A 96 16.33 -7.36 4.39
CA TYR A 96 17.18 -6.54 5.28
C TYR A 96 18.62 -7.07 5.42
N PHE A 97 18.94 -8.26 4.90
CA PHE A 97 20.26 -8.86 5.10
C PHE A 97 21.40 -7.96 4.64
N ASN A 98 21.36 -7.48 3.40
CA ASN A 98 22.40 -6.61 2.84
C ASN A 98 22.48 -5.27 3.59
N PHE A 99 21.35 -4.68 3.94
CA PHE A 99 21.29 -3.42 4.68
C PHE A 99 21.95 -3.51 6.07
N PHE A 100 21.60 -4.53 6.86
CA PHE A 100 22.20 -4.70 8.17
C PHE A 100 23.66 -5.10 8.10
N LEU A 101 24.06 -5.86 7.09
CA LEU A 101 25.44 -6.23 6.90
C LEU A 101 26.29 -5.02 6.48
N GLU A 102 25.81 -4.17 5.57
CA GLU A 102 26.44 -2.93 5.19
C GLU A 102 26.59 -1.98 6.39
N LEU A 103 25.53 -1.84 7.20
CA LEU A 103 25.55 -1.06 8.42
C LEU A 103 26.59 -1.57 9.42
N ALA A 104 26.65 -2.90 9.66
CA ALA A 104 27.62 -3.51 10.55
C ALA A 104 29.06 -3.31 10.06
N MET A 105 29.30 -3.49 8.75
CA MET A 105 30.61 -3.29 8.16
C MET A 105 31.07 -1.83 8.24
N SER A 106 30.15 -0.88 8.00
CA SER A 106 30.42 0.56 8.17
C SER A 106 30.80 0.89 9.60
N LEU A 107 30.07 0.36 10.60
CA LEU A 107 30.37 0.55 12.03
C LEU A 107 31.72 -0.04 12.44
N LEU A 108 32.18 -1.11 11.78
CA LEU A 108 33.47 -1.75 11.99
C LEU A 108 34.61 -1.08 11.23
N GLY A 109 34.35 0.02 10.48
CA GLY A 109 35.33 0.71 9.65
C GLY A 109 35.82 -0.08 8.44
N ARG A 110 35.15 -1.18 8.06
CA ARG A 110 35.50 -2.02 6.92
C ARG A 110 34.80 -1.50 5.66
N GLN A 111 35.57 -1.09 4.66
CA GLN A 111 35.08 -0.70 3.34
C GLN A 111 35.21 -1.87 2.35
N GLY A 112 34.41 -1.83 1.26
CA GLY A 112 34.53 -2.80 0.17
C GLY A 112 33.70 -4.07 0.31
N PHE A 113 32.63 -4.04 1.12
CA PHE A 113 31.67 -5.13 1.14
C PHE A 113 30.90 -5.22 -0.19
N ALA A 114 30.95 -6.40 -0.82
CA ALA A 114 30.08 -6.68 -1.98
C ALA A 114 28.73 -7.22 -1.46
N PRO A 115 27.59 -6.52 -1.73
CA PRO A 115 26.27 -7.01 -1.35
C PRO A 115 26.02 -8.38 -2.01
N ARG A 116 25.33 -9.26 -1.31
CA ARG A 116 24.89 -10.54 -1.90
C ARG A 116 23.81 -10.28 -2.92
N ASP A 117 23.82 -11.06 -3.99
CA ASP A 117 22.76 -11.04 -5.01
C ASP A 117 21.50 -11.75 -4.46
N ILE A 118 20.79 -11.07 -3.57
CA ILE A 118 19.52 -11.51 -2.98
C ILE A 118 18.42 -10.68 -3.62
N ALA A 119 17.76 -11.25 -4.64
CA ALA A 119 16.61 -10.58 -5.22
C ALA A 119 15.42 -10.61 -4.23
N LEU A 120 14.74 -9.48 -4.05
CA LEU A 120 13.61 -9.34 -3.15
C LEU A 120 12.35 -9.96 -3.77
N PRO A 121 11.76 -11.03 -3.20
CA PRO A 121 10.51 -11.61 -3.72
C PRO A 121 9.38 -10.60 -3.63
N ILE A 122 8.73 -10.33 -4.75
CA ILE A 122 7.61 -9.38 -4.80
C ILE A 122 6.50 -9.82 -3.84
N GLY A 123 6.00 -8.88 -3.03
CA GLY A 123 4.90 -9.14 -2.09
C GLY A 123 5.30 -9.84 -0.78
N ILE A 124 6.60 -10.16 -0.54
CA ILE A 124 7.03 -10.84 0.69
C ILE A 124 6.57 -10.12 1.96
N SER A 125 6.61 -8.80 1.98
CA SER A 125 6.14 -7.99 3.11
C SER A 125 4.64 -8.15 3.36
N PHE A 126 3.84 -8.28 2.29
CA PHE A 126 2.38 -8.42 2.38
C PHE A 126 1.96 -9.79 2.86
N TYR A 127 2.45 -10.87 2.21
CA TYR A 127 2.07 -12.22 2.65
C TYR A 127 2.67 -12.60 4.01
N THR A 128 3.79 -11.99 4.42
CA THR A 128 4.31 -12.11 5.80
C THR A 128 3.33 -11.50 6.80
N PHE A 129 2.79 -10.30 6.53
CA PHE A 129 1.81 -9.68 7.40
C PHE A 129 0.49 -10.46 7.47
N GLN A 130 0.05 -11.03 6.36
CA GLN A 130 -1.12 -11.93 6.33
C GLN A 130 -0.86 -13.19 7.18
N SER A 131 0.29 -13.81 7.03
CA SER A 131 0.68 -14.98 7.83
C SER A 131 0.75 -14.66 9.32
N ILE A 132 1.36 -13.53 9.69
CA ILE A 132 1.42 -13.07 11.08
C ILE A 132 0.02 -12.80 11.64
N SER A 133 -0.90 -12.20 10.85
CA SER A 133 -2.26 -11.97 11.33
C SER A 133 -3.00 -13.28 11.59
N TYR A 134 -2.88 -14.27 10.68
CA TYR A 134 -3.44 -15.61 10.89
C TYR A 134 -2.95 -16.26 12.19
N LEU A 135 -1.62 -16.27 12.40
CA LEU A 135 -1.01 -16.88 13.60
C LEU A 135 -1.39 -16.14 14.88
N ALA A 136 -1.45 -14.80 14.84
CA ALA A 136 -1.83 -13.98 15.98
C ALA A 136 -3.30 -14.16 16.36
N ASP A 137 -4.20 -14.20 15.37
CA ASP A 137 -5.63 -14.41 15.58
C ASP A 137 -5.88 -15.83 16.13
N THR A 138 -5.17 -16.85 15.62
CA THR A 138 -5.22 -18.23 16.17
C THR A 138 -4.65 -18.32 17.58
N PHE A 139 -3.53 -17.64 17.86
CA PHE A 139 -2.94 -17.61 19.21
C PHE A 139 -3.87 -16.97 20.22
N ARG A 140 -4.57 -15.90 19.86
CA ARG A 140 -5.53 -15.21 20.72
C ARG A 140 -6.85 -15.96 20.88
N GLY A 141 -7.12 -16.97 20.05
CA GLY A 141 -8.38 -17.68 20.01
C GLY A 141 -9.51 -16.91 19.32
N GLU A 142 -9.17 -15.87 18.56
CA GLU A 142 -10.13 -15.11 17.75
C GLU A 142 -10.67 -15.98 16.60
N ASN A 143 -9.83 -16.89 16.08
CA ASN A 143 -10.21 -17.90 15.08
C ASN A 143 -9.55 -19.25 15.39
N PRO A 144 -10.24 -20.37 15.09
CA PRO A 144 -9.60 -21.70 15.14
C PRO A 144 -8.51 -21.81 14.07
N ALA A 145 -7.56 -22.71 14.27
CA ALA A 145 -6.58 -23.02 13.22
C ALA A 145 -7.28 -23.56 11.98
N GLN A 146 -6.86 -23.08 10.82
CA GLN A 146 -7.39 -23.54 9.54
C GLN A 146 -6.95 -24.99 9.28
N ARG A 147 -7.94 -25.90 9.14
CA ARG A 147 -7.68 -27.33 8.87
C ARG A 147 -7.64 -27.68 7.39
N ASN A 148 -7.95 -26.72 6.52
CA ASN A 148 -7.88 -26.89 5.07
C ASN A 148 -6.76 -26.02 4.50
N VAL A 149 -5.67 -26.65 4.08
CA VAL A 149 -4.49 -25.95 3.54
C VAL A 149 -4.83 -25.12 2.30
N PHE A 150 -5.79 -25.54 1.46
CA PHE A 150 -6.19 -24.79 0.27
C PHE A 150 -6.92 -23.48 0.61
N ARG A 151 -7.70 -23.43 1.71
CA ARG A 151 -8.32 -22.20 2.19
C ARG A 151 -7.26 -21.23 2.72
N LEU A 152 -6.29 -21.71 3.48
CA LEU A 152 -5.18 -20.87 3.95
C LEU A 152 -4.32 -20.39 2.78
N ALA A 153 -4.05 -21.28 1.80
CA ALA A 153 -3.34 -20.94 0.59
C ALA A 153 -4.06 -19.81 -0.18
N LEU A 154 -5.36 -19.93 -0.37
CA LEU A 154 -6.17 -18.88 -1.02
C LEU A 154 -6.10 -17.56 -0.26
N TYR A 155 -6.22 -17.60 1.09
CA TYR A 155 -6.09 -16.40 1.91
C TYR A 155 -4.76 -15.68 1.71
N ILE A 156 -3.64 -16.42 1.76
CA ILE A 156 -2.28 -15.83 1.68
C ILE A 156 -1.93 -15.39 0.25
N SER A 157 -2.37 -16.15 -0.78
CA SER A 157 -1.93 -15.94 -2.15
C SER A 157 -2.91 -15.19 -3.03
N LEU A 158 -4.10 -14.81 -2.55
CA LEU A 158 -5.15 -14.21 -3.38
C LEU A 158 -4.62 -13.01 -4.17
N PHE A 159 -4.69 -13.08 -5.49
CA PHE A 159 -3.95 -12.20 -6.40
C PHE A 159 -4.26 -10.70 -6.28
N PRO A 160 -5.47 -10.23 -5.91
CA PRO A 160 -5.69 -8.81 -5.73
C PRO A 160 -4.91 -8.19 -4.57
N GLN A 161 -4.53 -8.99 -3.58
CA GLN A 161 -3.88 -8.49 -2.37
C GLN A 161 -2.38 -8.84 -2.26
N ILE A 162 -1.91 -9.95 -2.87
CA ILE A 162 -0.57 -10.50 -2.59
C ILE A 162 0.59 -9.55 -2.93
N LEU A 163 0.45 -8.68 -3.94
CA LEU A 163 1.54 -7.77 -4.34
C LEU A 163 1.57 -6.48 -3.52
N SER A 164 0.45 -5.74 -3.49
CA SER A 164 0.34 -4.45 -2.78
C SER A 164 -1.13 -4.04 -2.55
N GLY A 165 -2.04 -5.00 -2.54
CA GLY A 165 -3.43 -4.76 -2.22
C GLY A 165 -3.66 -4.35 -0.77
N PRO A 166 -4.90 -4.01 -0.38
CA PRO A 166 -5.23 -3.79 1.02
C PRO A 166 -4.81 -5.01 1.87
N ILE A 167 -4.17 -4.77 3.00
CA ILE A 167 -3.78 -5.85 3.94
C ILE A 167 -5.05 -6.32 4.64
N VAL A 168 -5.56 -7.47 4.21
CA VAL A 168 -6.77 -8.07 4.78
C VAL A 168 -6.39 -9.06 5.87
N LYS A 169 -7.02 -8.95 7.04
CA LYS A 169 -6.76 -9.82 8.17
C LYS A 169 -7.47 -11.16 8.00
N TYR A 170 -6.95 -12.20 8.63
CA TYR A 170 -7.48 -13.55 8.48
C TYR A 170 -8.95 -13.64 8.89
N HIS A 171 -9.32 -13.09 10.04
CA HIS A 171 -10.70 -13.12 10.55
C HIS A 171 -11.70 -12.32 9.67
N GLU A 172 -11.24 -11.41 8.82
CA GLU A 172 -12.10 -10.65 7.90
C GLU A 172 -12.36 -11.41 6.59
N LEU A 173 -11.41 -12.23 6.11
CA LEU A 173 -11.51 -12.91 4.82
C LEU A 173 -11.96 -14.39 4.94
N GLU A 174 -11.55 -15.10 5.99
CA GLU A 174 -11.86 -16.54 6.14
C GLU A 174 -13.34 -16.86 6.02
N PRO A 175 -14.26 -16.14 6.69
CA PRO A 175 -15.69 -16.39 6.54
C PRO A 175 -16.16 -16.28 5.08
N GLN A 176 -15.62 -15.33 4.34
CA GLN A 176 -15.96 -15.10 2.92
C GLN A 176 -15.38 -16.18 1.99
N ILE A 177 -14.28 -16.82 2.35
CA ILE A 177 -13.77 -18.00 1.61
C ILE A 177 -14.75 -19.16 1.75
N GLY A 178 -15.32 -19.32 2.94
CA GLY A 178 -16.30 -20.36 3.22
C GLY A 178 -17.64 -20.09 2.54
N ASP A 179 -18.17 -18.93 2.78
CA ASP A 179 -19.48 -18.49 2.29
C ASP A 179 -19.44 -17.02 1.89
N ARG A 180 -19.63 -16.74 0.61
CA ARG A 180 -19.79 -15.40 0.05
C ARG A 180 -20.89 -15.37 -0.98
N GLN A 181 -21.58 -14.26 -1.05
CA GLN A 181 -22.60 -14.04 -2.06
C GLN A 181 -22.00 -13.41 -3.30
N GLU A 182 -22.54 -13.76 -4.43
CA GLU A 182 -22.16 -13.22 -5.75
C GLU A 182 -23.42 -12.70 -6.41
N SER A 183 -23.41 -11.45 -6.83
CA SER A 183 -24.53 -10.85 -7.56
C SER A 183 -24.01 -10.13 -8.81
N LEU A 184 -24.88 -9.96 -9.79
CA LEU A 184 -24.57 -9.20 -10.98
C LEU A 184 -24.22 -7.73 -10.65
N SER A 185 -24.90 -7.15 -9.66
CA SER A 185 -24.62 -5.78 -9.19
C SER A 185 -23.22 -5.67 -8.59
N MET A 186 -22.82 -6.62 -7.72
CA MET A 186 -21.45 -6.67 -7.19
C MET A 186 -20.40 -6.79 -8.29
N HIS A 187 -20.66 -7.64 -9.29
CA HIS A 187 -19.73 -7.81 -10.41
C HIS A 187 -19.61 -6.51 -11.23
N ALA A 188 -20.72 -5.89 -11.58
CA ALA A 188 -20.75 -4.65 -12.34
C ALA A 188 -20.12 -3.47 -11.56
N TYR A 189 -20.36 -3.38 -10.24
CA TYR A 189 -19.67 -2.45 -9.39
C TYR A 189 -18.15 -2.72 -9.32
N GLY A 190 -17.76 -3.99 -9.26
CA GLY A 190 -16.36 -4.41 -9.29
C GLY A 190 -15.64 -3.92 -10.54
N ILE A 191 -16.27 -4.07 -11.72
CA ILE A 191 -15.75 -3.54 -12.99
C ILE A 191 -15.62 -2.02 -12.92
N LYS A 192 -16.69 -1.32 -12.47
CA LYS A 192 -16.71 0.14 -12.31
C LYS A 192 -15.54 0.62 -11.44
N ARG A 193 -15.33 -0.02 -10.31
CA ARG A 193 -14.27 0.31 -9.38
C ARG A 193 -12.87 0.04 -9.95
N PHE A 194 -12.71 -1.09 -10.64
CA PHE A 194 -11.46 -1.44 -11.32
C PHE A 194 -11.09 -0.40 -12.39
N VAL A 195 -12.05 -0.01 -13.22
CA VAL A 195 -11.83 0.98 -14.29
C VAL A 195 -11.44 2.35 -13.70
N TYR A 196 -12.06 2.78 -12.61
CA TYR A 196 -11.66 4.03 -11.93
C TYR A 196 -10.23 3.95 -11.38
N GLY A 197 -9.84 2.81 -10.80
CA GLY A 197 -8.47 2.58 -10.35
C GLY A 197 -7.47 2.59 -11.50
N LEU A 198 -7.81 1.98 -12.62
CA LEU A 198 -7.00 1.97 -13.84
C LEU A 198 -6.77 3.39 -14.39
N VAL A 199 -7.82 4.21 -14.45
CA VAL A 199 -7.73 5.60 -14.89
C VAL A 199 -6.85 6.44 -13.94
N LYS A 200 -7.02 6.29 -12.62
CA LYS A 200 -6.13 6.93 -11.64
C LYS A 200 -4.66 6.61 -11.93
N LYS A 201 -4.36 5.35 -12.18
CA LYS A 201 -3.02 4.87 -12.46
C LYS A 201 -2.48 5.44 -13.79
N MET A 202 -3.25 5.31 -14.87
CA MET A 202 -2.77 5.62 -16.23
C MET A 202 -2.73 7.13 -16.49
N VAL A 203 -3.77 7.88 -16.07
CA VAL A 203 -3.91 9.32 -16.36
C VAL A 203 -3.07 10.18 -15.41
N PHE A 204 -3.08 9.88 -14.10
CA PHE A 204 -2.40 10.72 -13.13
C PHE A 204 -1.03 10.15 -12.72
N ALA A 205 -1.00 8.94 -12.18
CA ALA A 205 0.22 8.39 -11.60
C ALA A 205 1.35 8.25 -12.62
N ASN A 206 1.07 7.64 -13.78
CA ASN A 206 2.10 7.42 -14.80
C ASN A 206 2.55 8.73 -15.45
N MET A 207 1.63 9.67 -15.73
CA MET A 207 2.00 10.96 -16.33
C MET A 207 2.86 11.81 -15.40
N PHE A 208 2.49 11.90 -14.12
CA PHE A 208 3.30 12.62 -13.14
C PHE A 208 4.62 11.91 -12.87
N GLY A 209 4.61 10.57 -12.82
CA GLY A 209 5.81 9.78 -12.60
C GLY A 209 6.89 10.01 -13.65
N GLN A 210 6.52 10.07 -14.93
CA GLN A 210 7.46 10.38 -16.01
C GLN A 210 8.12 11.75 -15.85
N VAL A 211 7.39 12.73 -15.35
CA VAL A 211 7.91 14.08 -15.12
C VAL A 211 8.81 14.11 -13.90
N VAL A 212 8.36 13.48 -12.81
CA VAL A 212 9.11 13.40 -11.55
C VAL A 212 10.45 12.69 -11.77
N ASP A 213 10.44 11.53 -12.43
CA ASP A 213 11.67 10.78 -12.68
C ASP A 213 12.67 11.60 -13.49
N ARG A 214 12.22 12.29 -14.56
CA ARG A 214 13.09 13.20 -15.33
C ARG A 214 13.68 14.33 -14.49
N MET A 215 12.96 14.86 -13.50
CA MET A 215 13.48 15.90 -12.60
C MET A 215 14.52 15.35 -11.63
N PHE A 216 14.29 14.15 -11.09
CA PHE A 216 15.20 13.51 -10.13
C PHE A 216 16.43 12.85 -10.77
N ASP A 217 16.43 12.64 -12.09
CA ASP A 217 17.58 12.17 -12.87
C ASP A 217 18.60 13.29 -13.16
N LEU A 218 18.23 14.55 -12.89
CA LEU A 218 19.15 15.69 -13.03
C LEU A 218 20.05 15.83 -11.78
N PRO A 219 21.21 16.52 -11.92
CA PRO A 219 21.99 16.92 -10.76
C PRO A 219 21.17 17.79 -9.83
N LEU A 220 20.91 17.30 -8.61
CA LEU A 220 19.92 17.88 -7.69
C LEU A 220 20.28 19.29 -7.24
N GLU A 221 21.59 19.62 -7.22
CA GLU A 221 22.11 20.95 -6.88
C GLU A 221 21.73 22.02 -7.92
N GLN A 222 21.37 21.59 -9.13
CA GLN A 222 20.95 22.48 -10.22
C GLN A 222 19.45 22.81 -10.18
N LEU A 223 18.69 22.13 -9.31
CA LEU A 223 17.25 22.36 -9.14
C LEU A 223 17.01 23.54 -8.22
N GLY A 224 16.30 24.55 -8.72
CA GLY A 224 15.85 25.68 -7.89
C GLY A 224 14.58 25.38 -7.10
N THR A 225 14.28 26.25 -6.16
CA THR A 225 13.11 26.13 -5.25
C THR A 225 11.80 25.80 -5.96
N VAL A 226 11.47 26.50 -7.04
CA VAL A 226 10.21 26.30 -7.79
C VAL A 226 10.17 24.90 -8.42
N THR A 227 11.28 24.46 -9.00
CA THR A 227 11.38 23.13 -9.63
C THR A 227 11.28 22.01 -8.60
N VAL A 228 11.91 22.16 -7.43
CA VAL A 228 11.83 21.18 -6.34
C VAL A 228 10.41 21.09 -5.77
N TRP A 229 9.75 22.23 -5.52
CA TRP A 229 8.35 22.21 -5.08
C TRP A 229 7.43 21.59 -6.11
N LEU A 230 7.61 21.88 -7.39
CA LEU A 230 6.85 21.26 -8.47
C LEU A 230 7.06 19.73 -8.46
N ALA A 231 8.30 19.27 -8.35
CA ALA A 231 8.61 17.83 -8.29
C ALA A 231 7.95 17.16 -7.10
N VAL A 232 8.02 17.76 -5.90
CA VAL A 232 7.42 17.20 -4.69
C VAL A 232 5.88 17.18 -4.76
N ILE A 233 5.26 18.22 -5.32
CA ILE A 233 3.80 18.26 -5.51
C ILE A 233 3.37 17.19 -6.51
N LEU A 234 4.04 17.08 -7.67
CA LEU A 234 3.74 16.04 -8.66
C LEU A 234 3.96 14.65 -8.08
N TYR A 235 5.02 14.44 -7.32
CA TYR A 235 5.28 13.16 -6.63
C TYR A 235 4.19 12.85 -5.58
N SER A 236 3.71 13.84 -4.85
CA SER A 236 2.61 13.66 -3.88
C SER A 236 1.34 13.13 -4.56
N PHE A 237 1.01 13.66 -5.74
CA PHE A 237 -0.12 13.14 -6.52
C PHE A 237 0.19 11.82 -7.22
N GLN A 238 1.42 11.62 -7.69
CA GLN A 238 1.88 10.35 -8.25
C GLN A 238 1.68 9.21 -7.25
N ILE A 239 2.23 9.32 -6.03
CA ILE A 239 2.14 8.27 -5.01
C ILE A 239 0.69 8.02 -4.57
N TYR A 240 -0.11 9.06 -4.46
CA TYR A 240 -1.53 8.94 -4.11
C TYR A 240 -2.33 8.20 -5.19
N TYR A 241 -2.23 8.64 -6.45
CA TYR A 241 -3.00 8.04 -7.53
C TYR A 241 -2.47 6.67 -7.95
N ASP A 242 -1.17 6.42 -7.79
CA ASP A 242 -0.59 5.10 -8.00
C ASP A 242 -1.15 4.09 -6.99
N PHE A 243 -1.06 4.41 -5.72
CA PHE A 243 -1.46 3.47 -4.68
C PHE A 243 -2.97 3.41 -4.45
N SER A 244 -3.68 4.54 -4.47
CA SER A 244 -5.16 4.51 -4.39
C SER A 244 -5.77 3.88 -5.63
N GLY A 245 -5.18 4.06 -6.82
CA GLY A 245 -5.60 3.41 -8.06
C GLY A 245 -5.42 1.90 -7.98
N TYR A 246 -4.27 1.43 -7.48
CA TYR A 246 -4.06 0.00 -7.25
C TYR A 246 -5.07 -0.57 -6.23
N SER A 247 -5.30 0.14 -5.13
CA SER A 247 -6.28 -0.29 -4.12
C SER A 247 -7.70 -0.36 -4.68
N ASP A 248 -8.10 0.61 -5.52
CA ASP A 248 -9.40 0.59 -6.20
C ASP A 248 -9.51 -0.58 -7.18
N MET A 249 -8.46 -0.87 -7.95
CA MET A 249 -8.42 -2.06 -8.81
C MET A 249 -8.55 -3.34 -8.00
N ALA A 250 -7.82 -3.47 -6.89
CA ALA A 250 -7.88 -4.65 -6.01
C ALA A 250 -9.27 -4.84 -5.40
N ILE A 251 -9.87 -3.78 -4.82
CA ILE A 251 -11.23 -3.81 -4.27
C ILE A 251 -12.25 -4.16 -5.36
N GLY A 252 -12.08 -3.62 -6.58
CA GLY A 252 -12.91 -3.95 -7.74
C GLY A 252 -12.84 -5.42 -8.13
N LEU A 253 -11.64 -5.98 -8.21
CA LEU A 253 -11.41 -7.40 -8.49
C LEU A 253 -12.05 -8.29 -7.42
N ASP A 254 -11.89 -7.95 -6.15
CA ASP A 254 -12.49 -8.70 -5.05
C ASP A 254 -14.02 -8.71 -5.13
N ARG A 255 -14.63 -7.56 -5.44
CA ARG A 255 -16.08 -7.46 -5.68
C ARG A 255 -16.55 -8.31 -6.85
N MET A 256 -15.77 -8.39 -7.94
CA MET A 256 -16.10 -9.26 -9.07
C MET A 256 -16.19 -10.73 -8.67
N PHE A 257 -15.44 -11.17 -7.66
CA PHE A 257 -15.43 -12.55 -7.19
C PHE A 257 -16.18 -12.77 -5.87
N GLY A 258 -17.01 -11.80 -5.47
CA GLY A 258 -17.90 -11.91 -4.30
C GLY A 258 -17.23 -11.59 -2.96
N PHE A 259 -16.00 -11.07 -2.93
CA PHE A 259 -15.35 -10.62 -1.71
C PHE A 259 -15.63 -9.14 -1.42
N THR A 260 -15.59 -8.79 -0.15
CA THR A 260 -15.82 -7.42 0.33
C THR A 260 -14.62 -6.95 1.13
N TYR A 261 -13.87 -5.99 0.60
CA TYR A 261 -12.73 -5.37 1.27
C TYR A 261 -13.06 -3.96 1.73
N LYS A 262 -12.38 -3.53 2.79
CA LYS A 262 -12.51 -2.19 3.34
C LYS A 262 -11.71 -1.20 2.49
N GLU A 263 -12.14 0.08 2.51
CA GLU A 263 -11.43 1.17 1.87
C GLU A 263 -10.03 1.31 2.45
N ASN A 264 -9.05 1.54 1.57
CA ASN A 264 -7.65 1.77 1.96
C ASN A 264 -7.28 3.25 1.98
N PHE A 265 -8.06 4.10 1.31
CA PHE A 265 -7.90 5.54 1.24
C PHE A 265 -9.24 6.25 1.44
N ASN A 266 -9.22 7.37 2.18
CA ASN A 266 -10.38 8.23 2.38
C ASN A 266 -10.00 9.70 2.24
N TYR A 267 -9.66 10.13 1.01
CA TYR A 267 -9.27 11.51 0.68
C TYR A 267 -8.24 12.12 1.63
N PRO A 268 -7.04 11.53 1.74
CA PRO A 268 -6.06 11.89 2.78
C PRO A 268 -5.56 13.34 2.69
N TYR A 269 -5.52 13.93 1.50
CA TYR A 269 -5.09 15.32 1.32
C TYR A 269 -6.09 16.38 1.81
N LEU A 270 -7.27 15.95 2.26
CA LEU A 270 -8.23 16.83 2.96
C LEU A 270 -8.01 16.86 4.47
N SER A 271 -6.98 16.24 4.99
CA SER A 271 -6.71 16.17 6.43
C SER A 271 -6.24 17.50 6.99
N ALA A 272 -6.67 17.80 8.21
CA ALA A 272 -6.30 18.99 8.96
C ALA A 272 -5.25 18.72 10.06
N SER A 273 -4.72 17.50 10.13
CA SER A 273 -3.60 17.10 10.98
C SER A 273 -2.88 15.88 10.40
N VAL A 274 -1.61 15.68 10.78
CA VAL A 274 -0.84 14.49 10.37
C VAL A 274 -1.47 13.21 10.93
N SER A 275 -2.01 13.26 12.13
CA SER A 275 -2.75 12.13 12.73
C SER A 275 -4.01 11.78 11.94
N GLU A 276 -4.73 12.78 11.42
CA GLU A 276 -5.88 12.54 10.55
C GLU A 276 -5.45 12.00 9.20
N PHE A 277 -4.36 12.51 8.62
CA PHE A 277 -3.80 12.02 7.38
C PHE A 277 -3.55 10.50 7.44
N TRP A 278 -2.89 9.99 8.47
CA TRP A 278 -2.60 8.56 8.63
C TRP A 278 -3.85 7.72 8.96
N ARG A 279 -4.94 8.29 9.42
CA ARG A 279 -6.24 7.60 9.51
C ARG A 279 -6.94 7.46 8.16
N ARG A 280 -6.54 8.27 7.16
CA ARG A 280 -7.13 8.31 5.82
C ARG A 280 -6.22 7.72 4.73
N TRP A 281 -4.94 7.59 5.01
CA TRP A 281 -3.92 7.03 4.12
C TRP A 281 -3.57 5.62 4.55
N HIS A 282 -3.58 4.66 3.59
CA HIS A 282 -3.18 3.26 3.80
C HIS A 282 -3.80 2.65 5.08
N ILE A 283 -5.13 2.73 5.14
CA ILE A 283 -5.93 2.40 6.34
C ILE A 283 -5.69 0.95 6.78
N SER A 284 -5.53 0.04 5.82
CA SER A 284 -5.29 -1.38 6.10
C SER A 284 -3.96 -1.60 6.86
N LEU A 285 -2.87 -0.93 6.46
CA LEU A 285 -1.57 -0.98 7.15
C LEU A 285 -1.66 -0.39 8.55
N SER A 286 -2.24 0.82 8.66
CA SER A 286 -2.42 1.50 9.96
C SER A 286 -3.26 0.65 10.92
N THR A 287 -4.29 -0.03 10.43
CA THR A 287 -5.14 -0.91 11.22
C THR A 287 -4.39 -2.19 11.62
N TRP A 288 -3.56 -2.74 10.72
CA TRP A 288 -2.73 -3.90 11.01
C TRP A 288 -1.72 -3.59 12.13
N PHE A 289 -0.93 -2.50 12.01
CA PHE A 289 0.01 -2.10 13.05
C PHE A 289 -0.68 -1.78 14.37
N ARG A 290 -1.87 -1.16 14.33
CA ARG A 290 -2.65 -0.92 15.55
C ARG A 290 -3.01 -2.23 16.25
N GLN A 291 -3.49 -3.24 15.53
CA GLN A 291 -3.99 -4.49 16.12
C GLN A 291 -2.88 -5.44 16.54
N TYR A 292 -1.81 -5.54 15.74
CA TYR A 292 -0.77 -6.53 15.95
C TYR A 292 0.52 -5.98 16.59
N LEU A 293 0.70 -4.66 16.67
CA LEU A 293 1.85 -4.05 17.34
C LEU A 293 1.42 -3.08 18.46
N TYR A 294 0.64 -2.05 18.15
CA TYR A 294 0.32 -1.00 19.13
C TYR A 294 -0.46 -1.51 20.35
N ILE A 295 -1.53 -2.27 20.14
CA ILE A 295 -2.35 -2.83 21.22
C ILE A 295 -1.55 -3.84 22.07
N PRO A 296 -0.78 -4.79 21.51
CA PRO A 296 0.07 -5.68 22.29
C PRO A 296 1.14 -4.97 23.13
N LEU A 297 1.68 -3.83 22.67
CA LEU A 297 2.61 -3.00 23.46
C LEU A 297 1.94 -2.27 24.63
N GLY A 298 0.62 -2.41 24.78
CA GLY A 298 -0.19 -1.77 25.83
C GLY A 298 -1.07 -0.62 25.34
N GLY A 299 -0.96 -0.21 24.09
CA GLY A 299 -1.79 0.85 23.50
C GLY A 299 -1.68 2.16 24.28
N ASN A 300 -2.84 2.75 24.62
CA ASN A 300 -2.97 3.97 25.43
C ASN A 300 -3.33 3.70 26.90
N ARG A 301 -3.33 2.43 27.34
CA ARG A 301 -3.82 2.05 28.69
C ARG A 301 -2.79 2.26 29.81
N LYS A 302 -1.51 2.45 29.45
CA LYS A 302 -0.39 2.52 30.41
C LYS A 302 0.17 3.96 30.59
N GLY A 303 -0.69 4.97 30.49
CA GLY A 303 -0.32 6.37 30.64
C GLY A 303 0.25 7.03 29.38
N LEU A 304 0.40 8.37 29.43
CA LEU A 304 0.76 9.20 28.27
C LEU A 304 2.17 8.89 27.72
N ALA A 305 3.17 8.77 28.60
CA ALA A 305 4.55 8.49 28.21
C ALA A 305 4.65 7.16 27.41
N ARG A 306 4.02 6.09 27.93
CA ARG A 306 4.00 4.80 27.24
C ARG A 306 3.24 4.88 25.91
N THR A 307 2.17 5.66 25.85
CA THR A 307 1.43 5.92 24.60
C THR A 307 2.33 6.56 23.55
N CYS A 308 3.10 7.58 23.92
CA CYS A 308 4.04 8.26 23.02
C CYS A 308 5.13 7.30 22.50
N VAL A 309 5.72 6.50 23.40
CA VAL A 309 6.70 5.47 23.01
C VAL A 309 6.09 4.46 22.03
N ASN A 310 4.89 3.97 22.31
CA ASN A 310 4.20 3.01 21.44
C ASN A 310 3.91 3.60 20.06
N LEU A 311 3.46 4.85 19.97
CA LEU A 311 3.21 5.56 18.71
C LEU A 311 4.52 5.73 17.92
N PHE A 312 5.58 6.17 18.58
CA PHE A 312 6.90 6.32 17.94
C PHE A 312 7.41 4.99 17.39
N LEU A 313 7.34 3.90 18.17
CA LEU A 313 7.75 2.55 17.75
C LEU A 313 6.93 2.02 16.56
N VAL A 314 5.63 2.32 16.50
CA VAL A 314 4.78 1.95 15.36
C VAL A 314 5.25 2.66 14.09
N PHE A 315 5.54 3.95 14.14
CA PHE A 315 6.01 4.67 12.95
C PHE A 315 7.43 4.27 12.54
N LEU A 316 8.31 4.01 13.51
CA LEU A 316 9.63 3.45 13.23
C LEU A 316 9.53 2.08 12.53
N ALA A 317 8.67 1.19 13.05
CA ALA A 317 8.40 -0.12 12.42
C ALA A 317 7.77 0.02 11.02
N THR A 318 6.90 1.03 10.83
CA THR A 318 6.31 1.34 9.52
C THR A 318 7.37 1.80 8.52
N GLY A 319 8.31 2.65 8.95
CA GLY A 319 9.45 3.08 8.13
C GLY A 319 10.33 1.89 7.73
N LEU A 320 10.71 1.06 8.68
CA LEU A 320 11.46 -0.17 8.41
C LEU A 320 10.70 -1.09 7.43
N TRP A 321 9.38 -1.24 7.61
CA TRP A 321 8.57 -2.08 6.71
C TRP A 321 8.59 -1.57 5.26
N HIS A 322 8.62 -0.26 5.05
CA HIS A 322 8.66 0.32 3.70
C HIS A 322 9.96 -0.04 2.97
N GLY A 323 11.13 0.01 3.61
CA GLY A 323 12.35 -0.31 2.91
C GLY A 323 13.58 -0.46 3.78
N ALA A 324 14.57 -1.16 3.25
CA ALA A 324 15.86 -1.40 3.87
C ALA A 324 16.85 -0.27 3.54
N SER A 325 16.56 0.96 3.96
CA SER A 325 17.45 2.11 3.81
C SER A 325 17.31 3.10 4.95
N MET A 326 18.34 3.93 5.15
CA MET A 326 18.33 4.97 6.18
C MET A 326 17.23 6.02 5.94
N ASN A 327 16.85 6.27 4.69
CA ASN A 327 15.78 7.21 4.35
C ASN A 327 14.45 6.79 4.97
N PHE A 328 14.11 5.49 4.87
CA PHE A 328 12.87 4.97 5.45
C PHE A 328 12.90 4.95 6.98
N ILE A 329 14.06 4.73 7.58
CA ILE A 329 14.22 4.88 9.04
C ILE A 329 13.98 6.34 9.43
N CYS A 330 14.63 7.30 8.76
CA CYS A 330 14.43 8.73 8.99
C CYS A 330 12.98 9.16 8.75
N TRP A 331 12.33 8.62 7.73
CA TRP A 331 10.91 8.84 7.45
C TRP A 331 10.03 8.34 8.61
N GLY A 332 10.31 7.15 9.14
CA GLY A 332 9.59 6.60 10.30
C GLY A 332 9.81 7.43 11.57
N VAL A 333 11.05 7.88 11.83
CA VAL A 333 11.40 8.77 12.95
C VAL A 333 10.68 10.12 12.81
N TYR A 334 10.70 10.71 11.61
CA TYR A 334 10.03 11.97 11.30
C TYR A 334 8.54 11.93 11.64
N TYR A 335 7.81 10.95 11.11
CA TYR A 335 6.38 10.83 11.42
C TYR A 335 6.14 10.39 12.87
N GLY A 336 7.00 9.58 13.44
CA GLY A 336 6.94 9.23 14.87
C GLY A 336 7.01 10.46 15.76
N ILE A 337 7.93 11.39 15.47
CA ILE A 337 8.05 12.67 16.20
C ILE A 337 6.81 13.55 16.00
N LEU A 338 6.33 13.70 14.75
CA LEU A 338 5.15 14.52 14.45
C LEU A 338 3.89 14.02 15.16
N ILE A 339 3.63 12.72 15.13
CA ILE A 339 2.47 12.10 15.79
C ILE A 339 2.55 12.26 17.32
N VAL A 340 3.74 12.10 17.90
CA VAL A 340 3.95 12.34 19.33
C VAL A 340 3.76 13.82 19.67
N ALA A 341 4.28 14.73 18.85
CA ALA A 341 4.11 16.16 19.05
C ALA A 341 2.63 16.60 18.93
N GLU A 342 1.90 16.07 17.93
CA GLU A 342 0.45 16.29 17.84
C GLU A 342 -0.29 15.74 19.08
N ARG A 343 0.12 14.58 19.59
CA ARG A 343 -0.48 13.99 20.79
C ARG A 343 -0.25 14.83 22.04
N LEU A 344 0.92 15.46 22.18
CA LEU A 344 1.32 16.20 23.36
C LEU A 344 0.79 17.64 23.38
N TRP A 345 0.94 18.38 22.28
CA TRP A 345 0.59 19.82 22.23
C TRP A 345 0.05 20.34 20.89
N ILE A 346 0.63 19.95 19.73
CA ILE A 346 0.24 20.53 18.43
C ILE A 346 -1.25 20.28 18.16
N GLY A 347 -1.77 19.09 18.48
CA GLY A 347 -3.18 18.74 18.28
C GLY A 347 -4.13 19.73 18.95
N ARG A 348 -3.82 20.18 20.18
CA ARG A 348 -4.63 21.19 20.87
C ARG A 348 -4.59 22.56 20.18
N ILE A 349 -3.44 22.92 19.59
CA ILE A 349 -3.29 24.15 18.80
C ILE A 349 -4.16 24.07 17.56
N LEU A 350 -4.08 22.96 16.82
CA LEU A 350 -4.86 22.73 15.62
C LEU A 350 -6.38 22.73 15.89
N GLU A 351 -6.81 22.10 16.98
CA GLU A 351 -8.22 22.07 17.38
C GLU A 351 -8.77 23.49 17.68
N LYS A 352 -7.99 24.32 18.38
CA LYS A 352 -8.34 25.67 18.79
C LYS A 352 -8.15 26.71 17.68
N ASN A 353 -7.42 26.39 16.61
CA ASN A 353 -7.15 27.34 15.52
C ASN A 353 -8.46 27.72 14.79
N PRO A 354 -8.83 29.02 14.77
CA PRO A 354 -10.03 29.47 14.06
C PRO A 354 -9.88 29.38 12.53
N LEU A 355 -8.66 29.49 12.03
CA LEU A 355 -8.35 29.48 10.61
C LEU A 355 -8.04 28.04 10.16
N LYS A 356 -9.08 27.22 9.97
CA LYS A 356 -8.94 25.79 9.64
C LYS A 356 -8.11 25.51 8.40
N PHE A 357 -8.06 26.41 7.42
CA PHE A 357 -7.22 26.25 6.24
C PHE A 357 -5.72 26.20 6.57
N LEU A 358 -5.25 26.88 7.64
CA LEU A 358 -3.86 26.81 8.08
C LEU A 358 -3.50 25.40 8.58
N ASN A 359 -4.47 24.69 9.15
CA ASN A 359 -4.26 23.28 9.55
C ASN A 359 -4.01 22.39 8.34
N HIS A 360 -4.72 22.65 7.22
CA HIS A 360 -4.48 21.93 5.97
C HIS A 360 -3.10 22.27 5.39
N LEU A 361 -2.69 23.54 5.42
CA LEU A 361 -1.36 23.96 4.96
C LEU A 361 -0.24 23.31 5.80
N TYR A 362 -0.39 23.30 7.14
CA TYR A 362 0.51 22.56 8.01
C TYR A 362 0.60 21.09 7.61
N THR A 363 -0.54 20.41 7.52
CA THR A 363 -0.58 18.98 7.20
C THR A 363 0.02 18.69 5.83
N LEU A 364 -0.33 19.46 4.80
CA LEU A 364 0.21 19.28 3.45
C LEU A 364 1.71 19.57 3.37
N GLY A 365 2.19 20.57 4.13
CA GLY A 365 3.62 20.88 4.25
C GLY A 365 4.41 19.72 4.86
N GLU A 366 3.95 19.19 6.00
CA GLU A 366 4.59 18.04 6.64
C GLU A 366 4.52 16.77 5.78
N VAL A 367 3.42 16.56 5.09
CA VAL A 367 3.27 15.44 4.15
C VAL A 367 4.20 15.59 2.95
N ALA A 368 4.37 16.81 2.41
CA ALA A 368 5.30 17.07 1.31
C ALA A 368 6.76 16.77 1.70
N VAL A 369 7.18 17.18 2.91
CA VAL A 369 8.50 16.82 3.45
C VAL A 369 8.62 15.30 3.63
N GLY A 370 7.59 14.66 4.16
CA GLY A 370 7.55 13.19 4.28
C GLY A 370 7.69 12.47 2.94
N TRP A 371 7.02 12.96 1.90
CA TRP A 371 7.12 12.39 0.55
C TRP A 371 8.47 12.65 -0.10
N LEU A 372 9.11 13.78 0.17
CA LEU A 372 10.49 14.03 -0.24
C LEU A 372 11.43 12.98 0.35
N LEU A 373 11.36 12.75 1.67
CA LEU A 373 12.18 11.73 2.36
C LEU A 373 11.91 10.32 1.82
N PHE A 374 10.69 10.04 1.42
CA PHE A 374 10.30 8.76 0.84
C PHE A 374 10.82 8.56 -0.59
N ARG A 375 10.98 9.64 -1.38
CA ARG A 375 11.37 9.57 -2.80
C ARG A 375 12.87 9.48 -3.01
N VAL A 376 13.66 10.14 -2.16
CA VAL A 376 15.12 10.24 -2.34
C VAL A 376 15.82 8.92 -2.05
N ASP A 377 16.89 8.66 -2.78
CA ASP A 377 17.67 7.42 -2.61
C ASP A 377 18.69 7.51 -1.45
N THR A 378 19.15 8.73 -1.12
CA THR A 378 20.12 8.96 -0.04
C THR A 378 19.70 10.12 0.85
N LEU A 379 20.12 10.12 2.12
CA LEU A 379 19.92 11.25 3.04
C LEU A 379 20.64 12.52 2.56
N HIS A 380 21.75 12.37 1.85
CA HIS A 380 22.48 13.49 1.25
C HIS A 380 21.60 14.22 0.22
N ASN A 381 20.98 13.47 -0.71
CA ASN A 381 20.04 14.00 -1.70
C ASN A 381 18.82 14.64 -1.01
N GLY A 382 18.30 14.00 0.05
CA GLY A 382 17.23 14.56 0.87
C GLY A 382 17.59 15.91 1.47
N LYS A 383 18.81 16.07 1.99
CA LYS A 383 19.29 17.33 2.56
C LYS A 383 19.41 18.43 1.50
N ILE A 384 19.92 18.11 0.30
CA ILE A 384 20.05 19.08 -0.81
C ILE A 384 18.65 19.60 -1.19
N LEU A 385 17.71 18.70 -1.45
CA LEU A 385 16.37 19.08 -1.87
C LEU A 385 15.57 19.78 -0.77
N LEU A 386 15.69 19.35 0.49
CA LEU A 386 15.05 20.03 1.62
C LEU A 386 15.59 21.46 1.78
N LYS A 387 16.90 21.66 1.61
CA LYS A 387 17.50 23.00 1.59
C LYS A 387 16.93 23.85 0.45
N ALA A 388 16.80 23.29 -0.75
CA ALA A 388 16.21 23.99 -1.90
C ALA A 388 14.70 24.30 -1.71
N MET A 389 13.96 23.48 -0.95
CA MET A 389 12.57 23.78 -0.59
C MET A 389 12.44 24.96 0.37
N LEU A 390 13.36 25.07 1.34
CA LEU A 390 13.27 26.04 2.45
C LEU A 390 13.99 27.35 2.16
N ILE A 391 15.07 27.32 1.38
CA ILE A 391 15.91 28.47 1.05
C ILE A 391 15.72 28.83 -0.42
N PRO A 392 15.15 30.00 -0.73
CA PRO A 392 14.95 30.44 -2.11
C PRO A 392 16.23 30.37 -2.94
N SER A 393 16.19 29.63 -4.03
CA SER A 393 17.32 29.46 -4.95
C SER A 393 16.84 29.44 -6.40
N LYS A 394 17.64 30.01 -7.29
CA LYS A 394 17.43 29.89 -8.74
C LYS A 394 18.12 28.62 -9.22
N GLY A 395 17.37 27.75 -9.90
CA GLY A 395 17.96 26.61 -10.59
C GLY A 395 18.39 26.94 -12.01
N LEU A 396 19.16 26.06 -12.61
CA LEU A 396 19.55 26.17 -14.03
C LEU A 396 18.40 25.84 -14.98
N TRP A 397 17.39 25.09 -14.50
CA TRP A 397 16.30 24.56 -15.31
C TRP A 397 15.01 25.32 -15.08
N ASN A 398 14.38 25.78 -16.19
CA ASN A 398 13.06 26.40 -16.14
C ASN A 398 11.99 25.31 -15.82
N PRO A 399 11.16 25.45 -14.78
CA PRO A 399 10.11 24.49 -14.45
C PRO A 399 9.14 24.17 -15.60
N ARG A 400 8.95 25.09 -16.54
CA ARG A 400 8.10 24.91 -17.73
C ARG A 400 8.60 23.85 -18.71
N ILE A 401 9.89 23.48 -18.65
CA ILE A 401 10.45 22.38 -19.45
C ILE A 401 9.88 21.04 -19.00
N PHE A 402 9.55 20.92 -17.72
CA PHE A 402 9.04 19.68 -17.14
C PHE A 402 7.52 19.63 -17.10
N ALA A 403 6.87 20.76 -16.80
CA ALA A 403 5.43 20.87 -16.69
C ALA A 403 4.88 21.79 -17.77
N ASP A 404 4.56 21.21 -18.93
CA ASP A 404 3.79 21.84 -19.98
C ASP A 404 2.33 22.09 -19.59
N ASN A 405 1.56 22.70 -20.47
CA ASN A 405 0.15 23.00 -20.21
C ASN A 405 -0.68 21.73 -19.95
N ARG A 406 -0.33 20.59 -20.54
CA ARG A 406 -1.00 19.32 -20.32
C ARG A 406 -0.78 18.83 -18.89
N ILE A 407 0.45 18.84 -18.40
CA ILE A 407 0.78 18.42 -17.02
C ILE A 407 0.13 19.37 -16.01
N LEU A 408 0.12 20.69 -16.26
CA LEU A 408 -0.54 21.65 -15.39
C LEU A 408 -2.06 21.44 -15.36
N PHE A 409 -2.68 21.16 -16.50
CA PHE A 409 -4.10 20.82 -16.57
C PHE A 409 -4.41 19.55 -15.79
N LEU A 410 -3.61 18.50 -15.96
CA LEU A 410 -3.75 17.25 -15.19
C LEU A 410 -3.55 17.49 -13.70
N LEU A 411 -2.64 18.38 -13.29
CA LEU A 411 -2.43 18.73 -11.90
C LEU A 411 -3.67 19.40 -11.29
N VAL A 412 -4.32 20.32 -12.02
CA VAL A 412 -5.59 20.92 -11.59
C VAL A 412 -6.66 19.84 -11.41
N LEU A 413 -6.81 18.93 -12.38
CA LEU A 413 -7.75 17.82 -12.26
C LEU A 413 -7.40 16.92 -11.07
N ALA A 414 -6.12 16.63 -10.85
CA ALA A 414 -5.66 15.81 -9.72
C ALA A 414 -6.03 16.45 -8.37
N VAL A 415 -5.87 17.77 -8.23
CA VAL A 415 -6.31 18.51 -7.03
C VAL A 415 -7.83 18.41 -6.85
N VAL A 416 -8.61 18.60 -7.91
CA VAL A 416 -10.08 18.54 -7.86
C VAL A 416 -10.57 17.15 -7.47
N PHE A 417 -10.00 16.08 -8.07
CA PHE A 417 -10.44 14.71 -7.86
C PHE A 417 -9.81 14.02 -6.64
N CYS A 418 -8.81 14.59 -5.96
CA CYS A 418 -8.24 13.99 -4.76
C CYS A 418 -9.11 14.11 -3.50
N GLY A 419 -10.30 14.72 -3.62
CA GLY A 419 -11.28 14.86 -2.53
C GLY A 419 -12.21 16.05 -2.61
N PRO A 420 -11.78 17.25 -3.06
CA PRO A 420 -12.62 18.45 -3.06
C PRO A 420 -13.97 18.27 -3.77
N ILE A 421 -13.97 17.71 -4.98
CA ILE A 421 -15.21 17.53 -5.74
C ILE A 421 -16.20 16.59 -5.03
N GLN A 422 -15.71 15.54 -4.37
CA GLN A 422 -16.54 14.58 -3.66
C GLN A 422 -17.13 15.17 -2.37
N GLN A 423 -16.46 16.17 -1.75
CA GLN A 423 -17.00 16.92 -0.63
C GLN A 423 -18.05 17.94 -1.09
N LEU A 424 -17.76 18.67 -2.18
CA LEU A 424 -18.66 19.70 -2.71
C LEU A 424 -19.90 19.10 -3.39
N MET A 425 -19.78 17.88 -3.93
CA MET A 425 -20.85 17.18 -4.66
C MET A 425 -21.15 15.81 -4.06
N PRO A 426 -21.81 15.73 -2.87
CA PRO A 426 -22.11 14.45 -2.21
C PRO A 426 -22.94 13.48 -3.08
N ARG A 427 -23.82 14.01 -3.94
CA ARG A 427 -24.60 13.20 -4.90
C ARG A 427 -23.72 12.50 -5.93
N LEU A 428 -22.67 13.18 -6.42
CA LEU A 428 -21.69 12.59 -7.32
C LEU A 428 -20.91 11.48 -6.62
N LYS A 429 -20.47 11.73 -5.38
CA LYS A 429 -19.82 10.72 -4.56
C LYS A 429 -20.70 9.49 -4.36
N ALA A 430 -21.97 9.68 -3.96
CA ALA A 430 -22.91 8.59 -3.78
C ALA A 430 -23.05 7.77 -5.07
N ARG A 431 -23.19 8.43 -6.23
CA ARG A 431 -23.32 7.76 -7.53
C ARG A 431 -22.06 6.99 -7.95
N LEU A 432 -20.87 7.53 -7.69
CA LEU A 432 -19.60 6.88 -8.01
C LEU A 432 -19.42 5.54 -7.25
N PHE A 433 -19.95 5.47 -6.02
CA PHE A 433 -19.84 4.31 -5.12
C PHE A 433 -21.17 3.56 -4.94
N ASP A 434 -22.17 3.82 -5.80
CA ASP A 434 -23.43 3.07 -5.80
C ASP A 434 -23.21 1.66 -6.37
N GLU A 435 -23.51 0.66 -5.57
CA GLU A 435 -23.38 -0.75 -5.92
C GLU A 435 -24.67 -1.33 -6.53
N GLU A 436 -25.82 -0.70 -6.25
CA GLU A 436 -27.14 -1.24 -6.63
C GLU A 436 -27.67 -0.67 -7.94
N ASN A 437 -27.38 0.62 -8.22
CA ASN A 437 -27.99 1.33 -9.33
C ASN A 437 -26.97 1.68 -10.42
N ILE A 438 -26.59 0.70 -11.23
CA ILE A 438 -25.73 0.91 -12.39
C ILE A 438 -26.62 1.21 -13.60
N THR A 439 -26.50 2.43 -14.13
CA THR A 439 -27.28 2.89 -15.28
C THR A 439 -26.54 2.65 -16.60
N ALA A 440 -27.27 2.71 -17.73
CA ALA A 440 -26.64 2.64 -19.07
C ALA A 440 -25.60 3.76 -19.28
N ALA A 441 -25.81 4.93 -18.67
CA ALA A 441 -24.81 6.01 -18.70
C ALA A 441 -23.54 5.64 -17.95
N ASP A 442 -23.64 4.93 -16.82
CA ASP A 442 -22.46 4.44 -16.10
C ASP A 442 -21.69 3.42 -16.95
N VAL A 443 -22.37 2.52 -17.66
CA VAL A 443 -21.76 1.57 -18.58
C VAL A 443 -21.03 2.28 -19.71
N ALA A 444 -21.66 3.30 -20.33
CA ALA A 444 -21.03 4.08 -21.39
C ALA A 444 -19.78 4.82 -20.92
N VAL A 445 -19.84 5.43 -19.72
CA VAL A 445 -18.67 6.08 -19.08
C VAL A 445 -17.57 5.06 -18.79
N MET A 446 -17.90 3.91 -18.23
CA MET A 446 -16.90 2.85 -17.97
C MET A 446 -16.23 2.35 -19.25
N ALA A 447 -16.99 2.16 -20.32
CA ALA A 447 -16.45 1.75 -21.62
C ALA A 447 -15.49 2.81 -22.18
N ALA A 448 -15.87 4.08 -22.14
CA ALA A 448 -15.03 5.19 -22.57
C ALA A 448 -13.73 5.30 -21.74
N LEU A 449 -13.83 5.16 -20.40
CA LEU A 449 -12.68 5.19 -19.50
C LEU A 449 -11.77 3.98 -19.67
N LEU A 450 -12.33 2.79 -19.91
CA LEU A 450 -11.57 1.58 -20.20
C LEU A 450 -10.83 1.70 -21.54
N LEU A 451 -11.48 2.25 -22.56
CA LEU A 451 -10.86 2.56 -23.84
C LEU A 451 -9.70 3.56 -23.66
N LEU A 452 -9.92 4.66 -22.93
CA LEU A 452 -8.86 5.62 -22.61
C LEU A 452 -7.68 4.94 -21.88
N GLY A 453 -7.96 4.15 -20.85
CA GLY A 453 -6.93 3.39 -20.13
C GLY A 453 -6.15 2.46 -21.05
N THR A 454 -6.85 1.75 -21.97
CA THR A 454 -6.23 0.86 -22.96
C THR A 454 -5.33 1.64 -23.94
N LEU A 455 -5.79 2.76 -24.46
CA LEU A 455 -5.00 3.61 -25.34
C LEU A 455 -3.73 4.10 -24.66
N LEU A 456 -3.83 4.50 -23.39
CA LEU A 456 -2.66 4.91 -22.61
C LEU A 456 -1.72 3.75 -22.29
N MET A 457 -2.22 2.53 -22.08
CA MET A 457 -1.38 1.33 -21.93
C MET A 457 -0.62 0.98 -23.21
N VAL A 458 -1.24 1.19 -24.38
CA VAL A 458 -0.58 0.94 -25.69
C VAL A 458 0.43 2.05 -26.02
N SER A 459 0.11 3.30 -25.70
CA SER A 459 0.93 4.46 -26.06
C SER A 459 2.16 4.67 -25.17
N SER A 460 2.26 4.01 -24.02
CA SER A 460 3.36 4.23 -23.08
C SER A 460 3.85 2.91 -22.47
N THR A 461 5.16 2.70 -22.54
CA THR A 461 5.85 1.59 -21.84
C THR A 461 6.17 1.94 -20.38
N TYR A 462 6.00 3.21 -19.99
CA TYR A 462 6.26 3.66 -18.61
C TYR A 462 5.22 3.11 -17.66
N GLN A 463 5.68 2.40 -16.67
CA GLN A 463 4.84 1.87 -15.59
C GLN A 463 5.51 2.21 -14.25
N ALA A 464 5.12 3.35 -13.67
CA ALA A 464 5.46 3.63 -12.29
C ALA A 464 4.70 2.64 -11.42
N PHE A 465 5.40 1.81 -10.67
CA PHE A 465 4.83 1.07 -9.57
C PHE A 465 5.73 1.28 -8.36
N ILE A 466 5.26 2.17 -7.49
CA ILE A 466 6.07 2.67 -6.38
C ILE A 466 6.54 1.53 -5.47
N TYR A 467 5.71 0.50 -5.27
CA TYR A 467 6.05 -0.65 -4.42
C TYR A 467 7.09 -1.62 -4.99
N PHE A 468 7.50 -1.51 -6.25
CA PHE A 468 8.65 -2.28 -6.77
C PHE A 468 10.01 -1.66 -6.46
N ARG A 469 10.01 -0.44 -5.91
CA ARG A 469 11.27 0.22 -5.51
C ARG A 469 11.68 -0.09 -4.06
N PHE A 470 10.84 -0.82 -3.30
CA PHE A 470 11.04 -1.00 -1.85
C PHE A 470 11.12 -2.46 -1.43
#